data_cb0648cca35f6fb895dc4e242739114b
#
_entry.id   cb0648cca35f6fb895dc4e242739114b
#
_cell.length_a   1.000
_cell.length_b   1.000
_cell.length_c   1.000
_cell.angle_alpha   90.00
_cell.angle_beta   90.00
_cell.angle_gamma   90.00
#
_symmetry.space_group_name_H-M   'P 1'
#
loop_
_entity.id
_entity.type
_entity.pdbx_description
1 polymer ?
#
loop_
_entity_poly.entity_id
_entity_poly.type
_entity_poly.pdbx_seq_one_letter_code
_entity_poly.pdbx_strand_id
1 'polypeptide(L)'
;YFESSKFIPISDYQNAKKLENLYKVQQAKLYVHSEATGLGRTTCNIIQKCGNIVTIVFDSGDTLRYKNDNTVIFSIPEGYRPKTFLSVNASQFNGTAGTIYIQPDGTAKWRGSTVTTASIIFSVSYVVD
;
A
#
# COMPACT_ATOMS: atom_id res chain seq x y z
N TYR A 1 35.20 25.83 26.71
CA TYR A 1 33.93 25.49 27.35
C TYR A 1 32.78 25.40 26.35
N PHE A 2 31.98 24.46 26.55
CA PHE A 2 30.72 24.34 25.84
C PHE A 2 29.65 23.83 26.82
N GLU A 3 28.44 24.17 26.49
CA GLU A 3 27.32 23.74 27.31
C GLU A 3 27.01 22.28 27.08
N SER A 4 26.73 21.55 28.15
CA SER A 4 26.42 20.14 28.09
C SER A 4 25.18 19.85 27.22
N SER A 5 24.25 20.81 27.15
CA SER A 5 23.08 20.68 26.33
C SER A 5 23.39 20.66 24.83
N LYS A 6 24.57 21.12 24.43
CA LYS A 6 25.01 21.13 23.04
C LYS A 6 25.91 19.96 22.69
N PHE A 7 26.27 19.18 23.71
CA PHE A 7 27.20 18.09 23.50
C PHE A 7 26.47 16.75 23.63
N ILE A 8 26.40 16.04 22.53
CA ILE A 8 25.74 14.76 22.48
C ILE A 8 26.79 13.69 22.21
N PRO A 9 26.92 12.69 23.09
CA PRO A 9 27.83 11.57 22.83
C PRO A 9 27.47 10.87 21.51
N ILE A 10 28.47 10.33 20.84
CA ILE A 10 28.28 9.68 19.53
C ILE A 10 27.27 8.54 19.63
N SER A 11 27.32 7.74 20.70
CA SER A 11 26.37 6.64 20.88
C SER A 11 24.92 7.12 20.96
N ASP A 12 24.68 8.21 21.70
CA ASP A 12 23.35 8.77 21.84
C ASP A 12 22.86 9.38 20.52
N TYR A 13 23.75 10.01 19.78
CA TYR A 13 23.43 10.55 18.48
C TYR A 13 23.04 9.44 17.51
N GLN A 14 23.80 8.35 17.49
CA GLN A 14 23.50 7.21 16.61
C GLN A 14 22.19 6.55 16.97
N ASN A 15 21.90 6.42 18.27
CA ASN A 15 20.63 5.87 18.73
C ASN A 15 19.45 6.77 18.35
N ALA A 16 19.62 8.08 18.49
CA ALA A 16 18.60 9.03 18.07
C ALA A 16 18.34 8.94 16.56
N LYS A 17 19.39 8.77 15.77
CA LYS A 17 19.23 8.57 14.32
C LYS A 17 18.52 7.29 13.98
N LYS A 18 18.81 6.21 14.69
CA LYS A 18 18.09 4.95 14.48
C LYS A 18 16.62 5.08 14.80
N LEU A 19 16.28 5.75 15.89
CA LEU A 19 14.88 5.99 16.26
C LEU A 19 14.18 6.85 15.21
N GLU A 20 14.84 7.92 14.77
CA GLU A 20 14.30 8.79 13.73
C GLU A 20 14.00 7.99 12.48
N ASN A 21 14.91 7.13 12.04
CA ASN A 21 14.72 6.31 10.85
C ASN A 21 13.59 5.30 11.02
N LEU A 22 13.40 4.75 12.23
CA LEU A 22 12.31 3.81 12.49
C LEU A 22 10.93 4.45 12.33
N TYR A 23 10.81 5.72 12.68
CA TYR A 23 9.53 6.43 12.62
C TYR A 23 9.38 7.29 11.37
N LYS A 24 10.40 7.34 10.54
CA LYS A 24 10.32 8.10 9.30
C LYS A 24 9.37 7.42 8.34
N VAL A 25 8.41 8.19 7.84
CA VAL A 25 7.48 7.70 6.85
C VAL A 25 8.16 7.65 5.49
N GLN A 26 8.13 6.49 4.87
CA GLN A 26 8.61 6.29 3.51
C GLN A 26 7.42 6.12 2.60
N GLN A 27 7.52 6.61 1.39
CA GLN A 27 6.46 6.50 0.40
C GLN A 27 6.99 5.86 -0.86
N ALA A 28 6.13 5.10 -1.50
CA ALA A 28 6.40 4.51 -2.80
C ALA A 28 5.13 4.66 -3.64
N LYS A 29 5.16 4.11 -4.83
CA LYS A 29 3.99 4.08 -5.70
C LYS A 29 3.60 2.65 -5.97
N LEU A 30 2.32 2.39 -5.93
CA LEU A 30 1.78 1.14 -6.44
C LEU A 30 1.84 1.19 -7.96
N TYR A 31 2.28 0.11 -8.55
CA TYR A 31 2.23 -0.02 -9.99
C TYR A 31 0.86 -0.57 -10.37
N VAL A 32 -0.01 0.32 -10.82
CA VAL A 32 -1.37 -0.04 -11.22
C VAL A 32 -1.34 -0.57 -12.65
N HIS A 33 -1.83 -1.78 -12.83
CA HIS A 33 -1.81 -2.43 -14.13
C HIS A 33 -2.79 -1.75 -15.10
N SER A 34 -2.38 -1.59 -16.33
CA SER A 34 -3.17 -0.94 -17.35
C SER A 34 -4.50 -1.66 -17.61
N GLU A 35 -4.51 -2.96 -17.41
CA GLU A 35 -5.72 -3.75 -17.50
C GLU A 35 -6.71 -3.47 -16.36
N ALA A 36 -6.22 -2.93 -15.26
CA ALA A 36 -7.05 -2.61 -14.10
C ALA A 36 -7.65 -1.22 -14.20
N THR A 37 -7.06 -0.37 -15.00
CA THR A 37 -7.54 0.99 -15.18
C THR A 37 -8.08 1.15 -16.59
N GLY A 38 -9.30 1.64 -16.70
CA GLY A 38 -9.83 2.02 -18.00
C GLY A 38 -9.31 3.38 -18.42
N LEU A 39 -10.18 4.19 -18.94
CA LEU A 39 -9.83 5.55 -19.33
C LEU A 39 -9.69 6.48 -18.13
N GLY A 40 -10.01 5.99 -16.97
CA GLY A 40 -10.02 6.81 -15.79
C GLY A 40 -8.70 6.90 -15.08
N ARG A 41 -8.73 7.66 -14.02
CA ARG A 41 -7.61 7.89 -13.16
C ARG A 41 -7.80 7.16 -11.84
N THR A 42 -6.70 6.81 -11.24
CA THR A 42 -6.71 6.41 -9.84
C THR A 42 -6.83 7.68 -8.99
N THR A 43 -7.83 7.74 -8.14
CA THR A 43 -8.02 8.91 -7.30
C THR A 43 -7.11 8.88 -6.08
N CYS A 44 -6.77 7.70 -5.62
CA CYS A 44 -5.83 7.54 -4.51
C CYS A 44 -5.04 6.27 -4.70
N ASN A 45 -3.73 6.40 -4.61
CA ASN A 45 -2.82 5.29 -4.81
C ASN A 45 -1.61 5.53 -3.91
N ILE A 46 -1.83 5.31 -2.63
CA ILE A 46 -0.84 5.61 -1.61
C ILE A 46 -0.33 4.31 -1.00
N ILE A 47 0.98 4.18 -0.93
CA ILE A 47 1.62 3.16 -0.13
C ILE A 47 2.70 3.84 0.71
N GLN A 48 2.61 3.63 2.01
CA GLN A 48 3.51 4.23 2.99
C GLN A 48 4.06 3.16 3.91
N LYS A 49 5.27 3.37 4.37
CA LYS A 49 5.88 2.50 5.37
C LYS A 49 6.44 3.35 6.51
N CYS A 50 6.06 2.98 7.71
CA CYS A 50 6.58 3.58 8.93
C CYS A 50 7.10 2.44 9.81
N GLY A 51 8.40 2.41 10.02
CA GLY A 51 9.02 1.26 10.67
C GLY A 51 8.83 0.00 9.84
N ASN A 52 8.17 -0.99 10.41
CA ASN A 52 7.86 -2.23 9.72
C ASN A 52 6.37 -2.38 9.37
N ILE A 53 5.63 -1.28 9.39
CA ILE A 53 4.21 -1.29 9.06
C ILE A 53 4.00 -0.57 7.74
N VAL A 54 3.37 -1.26 6.81
CA VAL A 54 3.00 -0.71 5.51
C VAL A 54 1.51 -0.46 5.50
N THR A 55 1.10 0.68 5.00
CA THR A 55 -0.30 1.03 4.80
C THR A 55 -0.55 1.35 3.34
N ILE A 56 -1.58 0.74 2.79
CA ILE A 56 -2.03 1.00 1.43
C ILE A 56 -3.41 1.61 1.50
N VAL A 57 -3.60 2.70 0.76
CA VAL A 57 -4.91 3.30 0.53
C VAL A 57 -5.11 3.35 -0.97
N PHE A 58 -6.14 2.68 -1.44
CA PHE A 58 -6.38 2.52 -2.86
C PHE A 58 -7.82 2.89 -3.20
N ASP A 59 -7.95 3.75 -4.19
CA ASP A 59 -9.23 4.10 -4.78
C ASP A 59 -9.00 4.20 -6.29
N SER A 60 -9.55 3.28 -7.02
CA SER A 60 -9.33 3.20 -8.46
C SER A 60 -10.03 4.30 -9.26
N GLY A 61 -10.82 5.16 -8.58
CA GLY A 61 -11.63 6.12 -9.28
C GLY A 61 -12.82 5.46 -9.98
N ASP A 62 -13.58 6.24 -10.71
CA ASP A 62 -14.84 5.82 -11.29
C ASP A 62 -14.72 5.04 -12.62
N THR A 63 -13.51 4.68 -12.98
CA THR A 63 -13.26 4.10 -14.29
C THR A 63 -12.41 2.84 -14.26
N LEU A 64 -12.49 2.10 -13.20
CA LEU A 64 -11.95 0.76 -13.25
C LEU A 64 -12.72 -0.03 -14.27
N ARG A 65 -12.05 -0.38 -15.36
CA ARG A 65 -12.70 -1.17 -16.39
C ARG A 65 -12.61 -2.62 -16.05
N TYR A 66 -13.75 -3.26 -16.18
CA TYR A 66 -13.87 -4.64 -16.53
C TYR A 66 -12.78 -5.54 -15.92
N LYS A 67 -13.04 -5.98 -14.73
CA LYS A 67 -12.11 -6.90 -14.05
C LYS A 67 -12.83 -8.17 -13.69
N ASN A 68 -12.29 -9.25 -14.21
CA ASN A 68 -12.72 -10.57 -13.86
C ASN A 68 -12.04 -11.02 -12.57
N ASP A 69 -12.55 -12.09 -12.02
CA ASP A 69 -11.89 -12.81 -10.94
C ASP A 69 -10.44 -13.12 -11.33
N ASN A 70 -9.53 -12.97 -10.39
CA ASN A 70 -8.08 -13.19 -10.55
C ASN A 70 -7.32 -12.15 -11.39
N THR A 71 -7.95 -11.07 -11.79
CA THR A 71 -7.22 -10.01 -12.51
C THR A 71 -6.26 -9.31 -11.55
N VAL A 72 -5.00 -9.18 -11.95
CA VAL A 72 -4.02 -8.40 -11.20
C VAL A 72 -4.33 -6.92 -11.35
N ILE A 73 -4.55 -6.25 -10.23
CA ILE A 73 -4.89 -4.82 -10.22
C ILE A 73 -3.64 -3.97 -10.09
N PHE A 74 -2.78 -4.31 -9.16
CA PHE A 74 -1.56 -3.56 -8.97
C PHE A 74 -0.45 -4.46 -8.43
N SER A 75 0.75 -3.94 -8.48
CA SER A 75 1.93 -4.59 -7.91
C SER A 75 2.55 -3.69 -6.86
N ILE A 76 3.04 -4.30 -5.81
CA ILE A 76 3.66 -3.63 -4.67
C ILE A 76 5.17 -3.68 -4.85
N PRO A 77 5.87 -2.56 -4.71
CA PRO A 77 7.32 -2.53 -4.86
C PRO A 77 8.02 -3.36 -3.78
N GLU A 78 9.20 -3.84 -4.12
CA GLU A 78 10.02 -4.58 -3.19
C GLU A 78 10.32 -3.73 -1.94
N GLY A 79 10.36 -4.36 -0.79
CA GLY A 79 10.53 -3.67 0.48
C GLY A 79 9.21 -3.27 1.15
N TYR A 80 8.10 -3.34 0.41
CA TYR A 80 6.77 -3.02 0.92
C TYR A 80 5.82 -4.21 0.85
N ARG A 81 6.31 -5.37 0.48
CA ARG A 81 5.50 -6.56 0.25
C ARG A 81 5.19 -7.27 1.55
N PRO A 82 3.98 -7.84 1.70
CA PRO A 82 3.66 -8.60 2.89
C PRO A 82 4.46 -9.90 2.94
N LYS A 83 4.66 -10.42 4.15
CA LYS A 83 5.35 -11.71 4.32
C LYS A 83 4.47 -12.89 3.97
N THR A 84 3.18 -12.73 4.14
CA THR A 84 2.21 -13.78 3.95
C THR A 84 1.11 -13.31 3.05
N PHE A 85 0.31 -14.24 2.62
CA PHE A 85 -0.87 -13.97 1.82
C PHE A 85 -1.88 -13.17 2.63
N LEU A 86 -2.41 -12.11 2.06
CA LEU A 86 -3.43 -11.28 2.70
C LEU A 86 -4.71 -11.30 1.89
N SER A 87 -5.82 -11.33 2.59
CA SER A 87 -7.14 -11.22 2.00
C SER A 87 -7.81 -9.99 2.61
N VAL A 88 -8.14 -9.03 1.80
CA VAL A 88 -8.67 -7.75 2.24
C VAL A 88 -10.04 -7.55 1.61
N ASN A 89 -11.02 -7.23 2.44
CA ASN A 89 -12.33 -6.86 1.92
C ASN A 89 -12.22 -5.54 1.16
N ALA A 90 -12.78 -5.53 -0.03
CA ALA A 90 -12.84 -4.34 -0.85
C ALA A 90 -14.26 -4.21 -1.39
N SER A 91 -14.75 -2.99 -1.40
CA SER A 91 -16.09 -2.72 -1.91
C SER A 91 -16.00 -2.00 -3.23
N GLN A 92 -16.89 -2.37 -4.14
CA GLN A 92 -17.16 -1.53 -5.28
C GLN A 92 -18.03 -0.36 -4.84
N PHE A 93 -17.91 0.75 -5.51
CA PHE A 93 -18.68 1.93 -5.16
C PHE A 93 -20.18 1.67 -5.19
N ASN A 94 -20.63 0.76 -6.02
CA ASN A 94 -22.06 0.38 -6.08
C ASN A 94 -22.50 -0.55 -4.93
N GLY A 95 -21.63 -0.83 -3.97
CA GLY A 95 -21.93 -1.66 -2.81
C GLY A 95 -21.68 -3.15 -3.01
N THR A 96 -21.30 -3.59 -4.18
CA THR A 96 -20.99 -4.99 -4.43
C THR A 96 -19.68 -5.36 -3.73
N ALA A 97 -19.72 -6.39 -2.91
CA ALA A 97 -18.56 -6.84 -2.15
C ALA A 97 -17.59 -7.63 -3.02
N GLY A 98 -16.33 -7.57 -2.66
CA GLY A 98 -15.28 -8.37 -3.25
C GLY A 98 -14.08 -8.43 -2.32
N THR A 99 -13.02 -9.03 -2.79
CA THR A 99 -11.82 -9.23 -2.00
C THR A 99 -10.61 -8.91 -2.86
N ILE A 100 -9.61 -8.30 -2.23
CA ILE A 100 -8.29 -8.15 -2.84
C ILE A 100 -7.37 -9.16 -2.19
N TYR A 101 -6.73 -9.99 -2.98
CA TYR A 101 -5.70 -10.92 -2.52
C TYR A 101 -4.34 -10.31 -2.79
N ILE A 102 -3.57 -10.11 -1.74
CA ILE A 102 -2.22 -9.57 -1.82
C ILE A 102 -1.25 -10.69 -1.51
N GLN A 103 -0.33 -10.93 -2.42
CA GLN A 103 0.62 -12.03 -2.31
C GLN A 103 2.00 -11.52 -1.91
N PRO A 104 2.83 -12.38 -1.31
CA PRO A 104 4.19 -11.98 -0.93
C PRO A 104 5.07 -11.53 -2.09
N ASP A 105 4.75 -11.93 -3.31
CA ASP A 105 5.46 -11.46 -4.50
C ASP A 105 5.06 -10.04 -4.91
N GLY A 106 4.12 -9.44 -4.21
CA GLY A 106 3.67 -8.09 -4.45
C GLY A 106 2.48 -7.96 -5.38
N THR A 107 1.94 -9.05 -5.91
CA THR A 107 0.75 -8.95 -6.78
C THR A 107 -0.50 -8.84 -5.94
N ALA A 108 -1.40 -7.96 -6.37
CA ALA A 108 -2.72 -7.79 -5.78
C ALA A 108 -3.76 -8.12 -6.84
N LYS A 109 -4.63 -9.09 -6.52
CA LYS A 109 -5.62 -9.61 -7.44
C LYS A 109 -7.02 -9.33 -6.94
N TRP A 110 -7.90 -8.98 -7.87
CA TRP A 110 -9.32 -8.89 -7.58
C TRP A 110 -9.92 -10.29 -7.50
N ARG A 111 -10.67 -10.54 -6.45
CA ARG A 111 -11.43 -11.78 -6.31
C ARG A 111 -12.89 -11.43 -6.07
N GLY A 112 -13.73 -11.86 -6.97
CA GLY A 112 -15.16 -11.59 -6.87
C GLY A 112 -15.83 -11.43 -8.21
N SER A 113 -16.99 -10.79 -8.20
CA SER A 113 -17.78 -10.55 -9.40
C SER A 113 -17.05 -9.64 -10.36
N THR A 114 -17.33 -9.77 -11.64
CA THR A 114 -16.78 -8.90 -12.67
C THR A 114 -17.14 -7.44 -12.36
N VAL A 115 -16.12 -6.60 -12.36
CA VAL A 115 -16.27 -5.16 -12.20
C VAL A 115 -16.37 -4.54 -13.59
N THR A 116 -17.42 -3.82 -13.85
CA THR A 116 -17.61 -3.20 -15.16
C THR A 116 -17.34 -1.71 -15.16
N THR A 117 -17.89 -0.99 -14.21
CA THR A 117 -17.79 0.47 -14.18
C THR A 117 -17.60 1.05 -12.80
N ALA A 118 -17.54 0.23 -11.77
CA ALA A 118 -17.47 0.73 -10.39
C ALA A 118 -16.04 0.88 -9.93
N SER A 119 -15.82 1.84 -9.04
CA SER A 119 -14.53 1.98 -8.34
C SER A 119 -14.34 0.86 -7.34
N ILE A 120 -13.09 0.47 -7.14
CA ILE A 120 -12.70 -0.40 -6.06
C ILE A 120 -11.96 0.45 -5.02
N ILE A 121 -12.40 0.37 -3.78
CA ILE A 121 -11.87 1.19 -2.69
C ILE A 121 -11.52 0.27 -1.54
N PHE A 122 -10.31 0.41 -1.01
CA PHE A 122 -9.92 -0.30 0.21
C PHE A 122 -8.70 0.34 0.85
N SER A 123 -8.48 0.00 2.10
CA SER A 123 -7.24 0.31 2.79
C SER A 123 -6.82 -0.90 3.62
N VAL A 124 -5.53 -1.06 3.81
CA VAL A 124 -4.98 -2.17 4.58
C VAL A 124 -3.64 -1.76 5.18
N SER A 125 -3.38 -2.26 6.37
CA SER A 125 -2.06 -2.16 6.98
C SER A 125 -1.56 -3.56 7.31
N TYR A 126 -0.27 -3.77 7.13
CA TYR A 126 0.36 -5.05 7.42
C TYR A 126 1.82 -4.85 7.82
N VAL A 127 2.37 -5.88 8.44
CA VAL A 127 3.74 -5.85 8.92
C VAL A 127 4.67 -6.43 7.85
N VAL A 128 5.79 -5.75 7.64
CA VAL A 128 6.91 -6.26 6.85
C VAL A 128 8.11 -6.42 7.76
N ASP A 129 9.17 -7.01 7.27
CA ASP A 129 10.36 -7.21 8.12
C ASP A 129 10.99 -5.95 8.64
#